data_ebbc9065aba29cc5ec61f9393b23c8fb
#
_entry.id   ebbc9065aba29cc5ec61f9393b23c8fb
#
_cell.length_a   1.000
_cell.length_b   1.000
_cell.length_c   1.000
_cell.angle_alpha   90.00
_cell.angle_beta   90.00
_cell.angle_gamma   90.00
#
_symmetry.space_group_name_H-M   'P 1'
#
loop_
_entity.id
_entity.type
_entity.pdbx_description
1 polymer ?
#
loop_
_entity_poly.entity_id
_entity_poly.type
_entity_poly.pdbx_seq_one_letter_code
_entity_poly.pdbx_strand_id
1 'polypeptide(L)'
;FYPIGNETPEDGIVKLAYGLGKTVVDGDTVLRFSPKYPRNVLQTSTPELTMKETQTSVLALNLRPEKFKTSVDDAVNIERLPLADCGKFRSLRKVVSTWDYENMRMVDSAAPRGPKFITFAQILKYRTYPLAEVLDSLLSLMKSEVKCDIEIEFAADFADDERLIFSVLQIRPISVDGLRSDIDWSRVDENGAWLRSGCAIGPGEIPGICDIVYLKREAFDRMKTRQMASEITAFNAEMRKLKRNY
;
A
#
# COMPACT_ATOMS: atom_id res chain seq x y z
N PHE A 1 -1.50 -4.49 7.98
CA PHE A 1 -2.16 -4.97 6.76
C PHE A 1 -3.58 -5.42 7.07
N TYR A 2 -4.53 -4.90 6.32
CA TYR A 2 -5.94 -5.28 6.41
C TYR A 2 -6.28 -6.11 5.19
N PRO A 3 -6.48 -7.43 5.37
CA PRO A 3 -6.93 -8.31 4.29
C PRO A 3 -8.29 -7.89 3.73
N ILE A 4 -8.47 -8.03 2.43
CA ILE A 4 -9.70 -7.68 1.72
C ILE A 4 -10.31 -8.95 1.11
N GLY A 5 -11.59 -9.19 1.40
CA GLY A 5 -12.28 -10.34 0.84
C GLY A 5 -11.74 -11.68 1.37
N ASN A 6 -11.10 -12.45 0.50
CA ASN A 6 -10.53 -13.77 0.83
C ASN A 6 -9.03 -13.73 1.16
N GLU A 7 -8.43 -12.54 1.25
CA GLU A 7 -7.03 -12.39 1.63
C GLU A 7 -6.83 -12.74 3.10
N THR A 8 -5.64 -13.25 3.42
CA THR A 8 -5.19 -13.50 4.80
C THR A 8 -3.88 -12.76 5.07
N PRO A 9 -3.51 -12.49 6.32
CA PRO A 9 -2.22 -11.86 6.64
C PRO A 9 -1.01 -12.64 6.10
N GLU A 10 -1.12 -13.96 6.01
CA GLU A 10 -0.09 -14.87 5.53
C GLU A 10 0.19 -14.71 4.04
N ASP A 11 -0.79 -14.24 3.27
CA ASP A 11 -0.67 -14.00 1.82
C ASP A 11 0.31 -12.83 1.51
N GLY A 12 0.66 -12.07 2.53
CA GLY A 12 1.58 -10.94 2.42
C GLY A 12 0.97 -9.71 1.74
N ILE A 13 1.72 -8.62 1.78
CA ILE A 13 1.37 -7.36 1.13
C ILE A 13 2.57 -6.78 0.40
N VAL A 14 2.34 -6.25 -0.78
CA VAL A 14 3.32 -5.55 -1.60
C VAL A 14 2.98 -4.06 -1.65
N LYS A 15 4.01 -3.23 -1.46
CA LYS A 15 3.96 -1.79 -1.74
C LYS A 15 4.72 -1.55 -3.05
N LEU A 16 4.08 -0.92 -4.01
CA LEU A 16 4.63 -0.70 -5.34
C LEU A 16 4.54 0.78 -5.72
N ALA A 17 5.66 1.34 -6.15
CA ALA A 17 5.73 2.71 -6.64
C ALA A 17 6.52 2.76 -7.96
N TYR A 18 6.28 3.78 -8.76
CA TYR A 18 7.04 4.09 -9.96
C TYR A 18 8.04 5.21 -9.67
N GLY A 19 9.30 5.03 -10.07
CA GLY A 19 10.39 5.98 -9.83
C GLY A 19 11.37 5.50 -8.77
N LEU A 20 11.97 6.41 -8.01
CA LEU A 20 12.94 6.07 -6.98
C LEU A 20 12.29 5.32 -5.80
N GLY A 21 13.01 4.34 -5.24
CA GLY A 21 12.59 3.56 -4.08
C GLY A 21 12.29 4.38 -2.84
N LYS A 22 12.84 5.59 -2.74
CA LYS A 22 12.55 6.56 -1.68
C LYS A 22 11.04 6.83 -1.52
N THR A 23 10.25 6.77 -2.61
CA THR A 23 8.79 6.86 -2.56
C THR A 23 8.16 5.82 -1.63
N VAL A 24 8.71 4.60 -1.60
CA VAL A 24 8.22 3.51 -0.74
C VAL A 24 8.72 3.70 0.69
N VAL A 25 10.00 4.04 0.85
CA VAL A 25 10.68 4.15 2.15
C VAL A 25 10.13 5.32 2.98
N ASP A 26 9.93 6.48 2.37
CA ASP A 26 9.42 7.68 3.04
C ASP A 26 7.91 7.62 3.32
N GLY A 27 7.23 6.55 2.89
CA GLY A 27 5.80 6.39 3.13
C GLY A 27 4.90 7.30 2.28
N ASP A 28 5.38 7.73 1.10
CA ASP A 28 4.61 8.49 0.13
C ASP A 28 3.49 7.62 -0.50
N THR A 29 2.74 8.17 -1.43
CA THR A 29 1.64 7.44 -2.09
C THR A 29 2.17 6.25 -2.87
N VAL A 30 1.84 5.05 -2.44
CA VAL A 30 2.21 3.77 -3.05
C VAL A 30 0.97 2.91 -3.29
N LEU A 31 0.99 2.09 -4.32
CA LEU A 31 -0.04 1.08 -4.53
C LEU A 31 0.21 -0.11 -3.60
N ARG A 32 -0.87 -0.68 -3.05
CA ARG A 32 -0.82 -1.83 -2.14
C ARG A 32 -1.69 -2.95 -2.68
N PHE A 33 -1.14 -4.17 -2.70
CA PHE A 33 -1.88 -5.35 -3.15
C PHE A 33 -1.32 -6.62 -2.50
N SER A 34 -2.14 -7.67 -2.42
CA SER A 34 -1.65 -9.00 -2.08
C SER A 34 -1.12 -9.70 -3.33
N PRO A 35 0.10 -10.29 -3.33
CA PRO A 35 0.65 -10.97 -4.49
C PRO A 35 -0.20 -12.16 -4.92
N LYS A 36 -0.89 -12.81 -4.00
CA LYS A 36 -1.83 -13.89 -4.28
C LYS A 36 -3.12 -13.43 -4.96
N TYR A 37 -3.55 -12.19 -4.66
CA TYR A 37 -4.79 -11.60 -5.20
C TYR A 37 -4.52 -10.25 -5.88
N PRO A 38 -3.68 -10.18 -6.94
CA PRO A 38 -3.17 -8.91 -7.50
C PRO A 38 -4.25 -8.04 -8.13
N ARG A 39 -5.45 -8.57 -8.38
CA ARG A 39 -6.59 -7.80 -8.90
C ARG A 39 -7.40 -7.09 -7.82
N ASN A 40 -7.20 -7.45 -6.55
CA ASN A 40 -7.92 -6.88 -5.41
C ASN A 40 -7.20 -5.64 -4.89
N VAL A 41 -7.19 -4.57 -5.69
CA VAL A 41 -6.54 -3.32 -5.31
C VAL A 41 -7.60 -2.30 -4.90
N LEU A 42 -7.73 -2.05 -3.60
CA LEU A 42 -8.73 -1.13 -3.06
C LEU A 42 -8.59 0.28 -3.65
N GLN A 43 -7.36 0.77 -3.78
CA GLN A 43 -7.05 2.10 -4.29
C GLN A 43 -7.49 2.33 -5.74
N THR A 44 -7.72 1.27 -6.50
CA THR A 44 -8.19 1.35 -7.90
C THR A 44 -9.58 0.76 -8.10
N SER A 45 -10.33 0.54 -7.02
CA SER A 45 -11.68 -0.05 -7.07
C SER A 45 -12.74 0.90 -7.63
N THR A 46 -12.54 2.20 -7.51
CA THR A 46 -13.37 3.23 -8.15
C THR A 46 -12.50 4.33 -8.78
N PRO A 47 -13.00 5.07 -9.76
CA PRO A 47 -12.27 6.21 -10.35
C PRO A 47 -11.88 7.25 -9.30
N GLU A 48 -12.76 7.56 -8.35
CA GLU A 48 -12.51 8.56 -7.29
C GLU A 48 -11.37 8.13 -6.39
N LEU A 49 -11.35 6.85 -5.97
CA LEU A 49 -10.25 6.30 -5.18
C LEU A 49 -8.95 6.30 -5.97
N THR A 50 -9.00 5.93 -7.25
CA THR A 50 -7.83 5.95 -8.12
C THR A 50 -7.22 7.36 -8.18
N MET A 51 -8.04 8.38 -8.38
CA MET A 51 -7.56 9.78 -8.45
C MET A 51 -6.97 10.27 -7.13
N LYS A 52 -7.50 9.81 -6.00
CA LYS A 52 -7.09 10.26 -4.67
C LYS A 52 -5.92 9.48 -4.09
N GLU A 53 -5.89 8.16 -4.30
CA GLU A 53 -5.04 7.23 -3.54
C GLU A 53 -3.92 6.62 -4.40
N THR A 54 -3.73 7.08 -5.64
CA THR A 54 -2.64 6.61 -6.48
C THR A 54 -1.63 7.71 -6.80
N GLN A 55 -0.44 7.30 -7.17
CA GLN A 55 0.69 8.17 -7.45
C GLN A 55 0.43 9.01 -8.71
N THR A 56 0.58 10.34 -8.59
CA THR A 56 0.41 11.34 -9.67
C THR A 56 1.71 12.07 -10.01
N SER A 57 2.77 11.80 -9.27
CA SER A 57 4.11 12.34 -9.47
C SER A 57 5.17 11.27 -9.20
N VAL A 58 6.38 11.48 -9.66
CA VAL A 58 7.53 10.61 -9.41
C VAL A 58 8.67 11.37 -8.77
N LEU A 59 9.43 10.69 -7.92
CA LEU A 59 10.72 11.19 -7.47
C LEU A 59 11.77 10.80 -8.50
N ALA A 60 12.58 11.75 -8.91
CA ALA A 60 13.66 11.59 -9.88
C ALA A 60 14.93 12.27 -9.39
N LEU A 61 16.07 11.67 -9.68
CA LEU A 61 17.36 12.26 -9.40
C LEU A 61 17.74 13.25 -10.52
N ASN A 62 18.09 14.47 -10.15
CA ASN A 62 18.61 15.45 -11.09
C ASN A 62 20.09 15.17 -11.35
N LEU A 63 20.40 14.70 -12.56
CA LEU A 63 21.76 14.38 -12.99
C LEU A 63 22.44 15.52 -13.79
N ARG A 64 21.84 16.71 -13.84
CA ARG A 64 22.43 17.85 -14.56
C ARG A 64 23.60 18.40 -13.73
N PRO A 65 24.83 18.41 -14.28
CA PRO A 65 26.01 18.84 -13.52
C PRO A 65 25.90 20.24 -12.95
N GLU A 66 25.28 21.15 -13.71
CA GLU A 66 25.10 22.56 -13.33
C GLU A 66 24.10 22.77 -12.17
N LYS A 67 23.27 21.77 -11.90
CA LYS A 67 22.27 21.80 -10.82
C LYS A 67 22.63 20.90 -9.65
N PHE A 68 23.59 20.02 -9.83
CA PHE A 68 24.00 19.07 -8.81
C PHE A 68 24.61 19.79 -7.61
N LYS A 69 24.14 19.46 -6.41
CA LYS A 69 24.65 20.01 -5.15
C LYS A 69 25.26 18.89 -4.32
N THR A 70 26.49 19.07 -3.90
CA THR A 70 27.12 18.18 -2.92
C THR A 70 26.54 18.46 -1.55
N SER A 71 25.97 17.43 -0.91
CA SER A 71 25.36 17.52 0.42
C SER A 71 25.42 16.17 1.12
N VAL A 72 25.36 16.18 2.45
CA VAL A 72 25.12 14.99 3.27
C VAL A 72 23.63 14.61 3.26
N ASP A 73 22.76 15.54 2.85
CA ASP A 73 21.34 15.27 2.64
C ASP A 73 21.15 14.62 1.25
N ASP A 74 20.74 13.38 1.23
CA ASP A 74 20.50 12.57 0.02
C ASP A 74 19.33 13.08 -0.82
N ALA A 75 18.44 13.88 -0.23
CA ALA A 75 17.25 14.42 -0.89
C ALA A 75 17.52 15.69 -1.72
N VAL A 76 18.68 16.36 -1.53
CA VAL A 76 18.95 17.68 -2.13
C VAL A 76 18.94 17.70 -3.65
N ASN A 77 19.21 16.57 -4.29
CA ASN A 77 19.21 16.41 -5.76
C ASN A 77 17.98 15.65 -6.27
N ILE A 78 17.00 15.39 -5.40
CA ILE A 78 15.76 14.72 -5.78
C ILE A 78 14.72 15.78 -6.15
N GLU A 79 14.14 15.60 -7.32
CA GLU A 79 13.05 16.43 -7.82
C GLU A 79 11.75 15.60 -7.87
N ARG A 80 10.63 16.23 -7.54
CA ARG A 80 9.31 15.66 -7.72
C ARG A 80 8.74 16.13 -9.05
N LEU A 81 8.54 15.20 -9.99
CA LEU A 81 8.06 15.47 -11.34
C LEU A 81 6.59 15.02 -11.46
N PRO A 82 5.68 15.89 -11.90
CA PRO A 82 4.33 15.47 -12.28
C PRO A 82 4.37 14.43 -13.39
N LEU A 83 3.43 13.47 -13.39
CA LEU A 83 3.36 12.44 -14.46
C LEU A 83 3.15 13.03 -15.85
N ALA A 84 2.54 14.22 -15.95
CA ALA A 84 2.40 14.94 -17.21
C ALA A 84 3.74 15.24 -17.88
N ASP A 85 4.80 15.50 -17.09
CA ASP A 85 6.14 15.83 -17.58
C ASP A 85 7.00 14.58 -17.84
N CYS A 86 6.48 13.41 -17.46
CA CYS A 86 7.18 12.12 -17.56
C CYS A 86 6.90 11.37 -18.87
N GLY A 87 6.21 11.96 -19.83
CA GLY A 87 5.77 11.29 -21.08
C GLY A 87 6.89 10.71 -21.94
N LYS A 88 8.15 11.16 -21.76
CA LYS A 88 9.35 10.62 -22.44
C LYS A 88 9.79 9.24 -21.93
N PHE A 89 9.38 8.85 -20.73
CA PHE A 89 9.75 7.56 -20.16
C PHE A 89 8.88 6.44 -20.72
N ARG A 90 9.50 5.52 -21.48
CA ARG A 90 8.78 4.40 -22.12
C ARG A 90 8.08 3.50 -21.10
N SER A 91 8.72 3.23 -19.98
CA SER A 91 8.21 2.40 -18.90
C SER A 91 6.92 2.96 -18.27
N LEU A 92 6.73 4.28 -18.27
CA LEU A 92 5.53 4.91 -17.76
C LEU A 92 4.26 4.39 -18.45
N ARG A 93 4.31 4.15 -19.76
CA ARG A 93 3.16 3.65 -20.55
C ARG A 93 2.66 2.28 -20.09
N LYS A 94 3.50 1.51 -19.41
CA LYS A 94 3.21 0.15 -18.94
C LYS A 94 2.56 0.11 -17.55
N VAL A 95 2.57 1.24 -16.83
CA VAL A 95 2.13 1.31 -15.44
C VAL A 95 1.02 2.32 -15.17
N VAL A 96 0.66 3.11 -16.20
CA VAL A 96 -0.25 4.24 -16.06
C VAL A 96 -1.65 3.93 -16.58
N SER A 97 -2.66 4.48 -15.88
CA SER A 97 -4.02 4.68 -16.40
C SER A 97 -4.29 6.16 -16.57
N THR A 98 -5.21 6.51 -17.46
CA THR A 98 -5.59 7.88 -17.78
C THR A 98 -7.08 8.07 -17.58
N TRP A 99 -7.49 9.17 -16.95
CA TRP A 99 -8.87 9.56 -16.92
C TRP A 99 -9.26 10.19 -18.26
N ASP A 100 -10.18 9.55 -18.96
CA ASP A 100 -10.71 10.00 -20.24
C ASP A 100 -11.95 10.87 -19.98
N TYR A 101 -11.80 12.18 -20.17
CA TYR A 101 -12.90 13.14 -19.97
C TYR A 101 -14.01 13.01 -21.00
N GLU A 102 -13.70 12.58 -22.22
CA GLU A 102 -14.68 12.45 -23.28
C GLU A 102 -15.68 11.32 -22.98
N ASN A 103 -15.16 10.21 -22.44
CA ASN A 103 -15.95 9.03 -22.12
C ASN A 103 -16.23 8.88 -20.63
N MET A 104 -15.81 9.82 -19.78
CA MET A 104 -15.99 9.82 -18.33
C MET A 104 -15.61 8.51 -17.67
N ARG A 105 -14.46 7.96 -18.05
CA ARG A 105 -13.98 6.66 -17.53
C ARG A 105 -12.46 6.62 -17.35
N MET A 106 -12.01 5.73 -16.48
CA MET A 106 -10.60 5.36 -16.38
C MET A 106 -10.24 4.38 -17.49
N VAL A 107 -9.16 4.67 -18.22
CA VAL A 107 -8.61 3.82 -19.28
C VAL A 107 -7.23 3.37 -18.87
N ASP A 108 -7.00 2.06 -18.85
CA ASP A 108 -5.71 1.46 -18.44
C ASP A 108 -4.67 1.58 -19.57
N SER A 109 -4.41 2.80 -19.98
CA SER A 109 -3.47 3.16 -21.06
C SER A 109 -3.00 4.60 -20.92
N ALA A 110 -1.84 4.91 -21.46
CA ALA A 110 -1.32 6.28 -21.59
C ALA A 110 -1.89 7.06 -22.77
N ALA A 111 -2.62 6.41 -23.69
CA ALA A 111 -3.04 6.99 -24.97
C ALA A 111 -4.06 8.13 -24.86
N PRO A 112 -5.11 8.08 -24.01
CA PRO A 112 -6.07 9.16 -23.91
C PRO A 112 -5.46 10.47 -23.42
N ARG A 113 -6.08 11.59 -23.81
CA ARG A 113 -5.77 12.90 -23.23
C ARG A 113 -6.46 13.00 -21.87
N GLY A 114 -5.69 13.37 -20.84
CA GLY A 114 -6.21 13.52 -19.49
C GLY A 114 -5.16 13.29 -18.40
N PRO A 115 -5.54 13.48 -17.15
CA PRO A 115 -4.66 13.23 -16.00
C PRO A 115 -4.30 11.75 -15.90
N LYS A 116 -3.06 11.49 -15.51
CA LYS A 116 -2.46 10.16 -15.44
C LYS A 116 -2.24 9.74 -14.00
N PHE A 117 -2.43 8.45 -13.76
CA PHE A 117 -2.36 7.82 -12.45
C PHE A 117 -1.57 6.51 -12.53
N ILE A 118 -0.66 6.26 -11.60
CA ILE A 118 0.07 5.00 -11.54
C ILE A 118 -0.81 3.93 -10.92
N THR A 119 -1.30 3.01 -11.75
CA THR A 119 -2.21 1.93 -11.32
C THR A 119 -1.60 0.55 -11.47
N PHE A 120 -0.51 0.42 -12.21
CA PHE A 120 0.08 -0.87 -12.59
C PHE A 120 -0.93 -1.86 -13.19
N ALA A 121 -2.00 -1.35 -13.80
CA ALA A 121 -3.10 -2.20 -14.31
C ALA A 121 -2.60 -3.24 -15.32
N GLN A 122 -1.65 -2.91 -16.19
CA GLN A 122 -1.09 -3.85 -17.15
C GLN A 122 -0.43 -5.05 -16.46
N ILE A 123 0.21 -4.82 -15.31
CA ILE A 123 0.88 -5.86 -14.52
C ILE A 123 -0.12 -6.62 -13.67
N LEU A 124 -0.93 -5.93 -12.88
CA LEU A 124 -1.75 -6.53 -11.83
C LEU A 124 -3.09 -7.07 -12.36
N LYS A 125 -3.76 -6.31 -13.23
CA LYS A 125 -5.08 -6.65 -13.76
C LYS A 125 -4.98 -7.56 -14.98
N TYR A 126 -4.13 -7.18 -15.95
CA TYR A 126 -3.98 -7.89 -17.22
C TYR A 126 -2.87 -8.96 -17.21
N ARG A 127 -2.01 -8.96 -16.17
CA ARG A 127 -0.93 -9.95 -16.00
C ARG A 127 0.01 -10.03 -17.21
N THR A 128 0.27 -8.89 -17.85
CA THR A 128 1.21 -8.81 -18.96
C THR A 128 2.62 -9.25 -18.55
N TYR A 129 2.95 -9.05 -17.27
CA TYR A 129 4.20 -9.49 -16.64
C TYR A 129 3.88 -10.27 -15.36
N PRO A 130 4.55 -11.39 -15.09
CA PRO A 130 4.26 -12.27 -13.96
C PRO A 130 4.83 -11.76 -12.62
N LEU A 131 4.76 -10.46 -12.35
CA LEU A 131 5.36 -9.86 -11.14
C LEU A 131 4.71 -10.38 -9.86
N ALA A 132 3.39 -10.50 -9.85
CA ALA A 132 2.66 -10.98 -8.68
C ALA A 132 2.99 -12.44 -8.38
N GLU A 133 3.05 -13.27 -9.40
CA GLU A 133 3.40 -14.69 -9.31
C GLU A 133 4.85 -14.89 -8.81
N VAL A 134 5.78 -14.08 -9.28
CA VAL A 134 7.18 -14.09 -8.82
C VAL A 134 7.24 -13.71 -7.34
N LEU A 135 6.53 -12.66 -6.92
CA LEU A 135 6.52 -12.20 -5.54
C LEU A 135 5.86 -13.21 -4.60
N ASP A 136 4.74 -13.83 -4.99
CA ASP A 136 4.06 -14.86 -4.21
C ASP A 136 4.97 -16.08 -4.00
N SER A 137 5.59 -16.55 -5.08
CA SER A 137 6.53 -17.67 -5.04
C SER A 137 7.77 -17.35 -4.17
N LEU A 138 8.31 -16.14 -4.31
CA LEU A 138 9.49 -15.72 -3.56
C LEU A 138 9.17 -15.58 -2.06
N LEU A 139 8.05 -14.98 -1.70
CA LEU A 139 7.61 -14.89 -0.30
C LEU A 139 7.42 -16.27 0.32
N SER A 140 6.74 -17.17 -0.40
CA SER A 140 6.49 -18.53 0.08
C SER A 140 7.79 -19.30 0.28
N LEU A 141 8.70 -19.25 -0.70
CA LEU A 141 10.01 -19.90 -0.62
C LEU A 141 10.82 -19.36 0.55
N MET A 142 10.97 -18.05 0.65
CA MET A 142 11.81 -17.45 1.67
C MET A 142 11.26 -17.63 3.09
N LYS A 143 9.93 -17.56 3.28
CA LYS A 143 9.31 -17.91 4.57
C LYS A 143 9.59 -19.34 4.97
N SER A 144 9.57 -20.28 4.03
CA SER A 144 9.85 -21.70 4.30
C SER A 144 11.30 -21.93 4.71
N GLU A 145 12.24 -21.19 4.14
CA GLU A 145 13.68 -21.32 4.42
C GLU A 145 14.08 -20.60 5.72
N VAL A 146 13.62 -19.37 5.90
CA VAL A 146 14.00 -18.54 7.06
C VAL A 146 13.16 -18.88 8.30
N LYS A 147 11.99 -19.51 8.11
CA LYS A 147 11.05 -19.94 9.17
C LYS A 147 10.55 -18.79 10.06
N CYS A 148 10.48 -17.58 9.53
CA CYS A 148 9.88 -16.45 10.18
C CYS A 148 9.27 -15.51 9.13
N ASP A 149 8.53 -14.50 9.60
CA ASP A 149 8.05 -13.46 8.72
C ASP A 149 9.20 -12.61 8.17
N ILE A 150 9.13 -12.29 6.91
CA ILE A 150 10.20 -11.60 6.19
C ILE A 150 9.69 -10.36 5.46
N GLU A 151 10.58 -9.42 5.26
CA GLU A 151 10.42 -8.30 4.36
C GLU A 151 11.41 -8.45 3.20
N ILE A 152 10.92 -8.23 1.98
CA ILE A 152 11.72 -8.30 0.74
C ILE A 152 11.68 -6.95 0.07
N GLU A 153 12.86 -6.36 -0.15
CA GLU A 153 13.00 -5.19 -0.99
C GLU A 153 13.41 -5.64 -2.39
N PHE A 154 12.74 -5.10 -3.39
CA PHE A 154 12.99 -5.44 -4.79
C PHE A 154 12.90 -4.22 -5.70
N ALA A 155 13.52 -4.33 -6.87
CA ALA A 155 13.31 -3.43 -7.97
C ALA A 155 12.86 -4.21 -9.21
N ALA A 156 12.04 -3.57 -10.04
CA ALA A 156 11.65 -4.13 -11.33
C ALA A 156 11.82 -3.06 -12.42
N ASP A 157 12.46 -3.41 -13.50
CA ASP A 157 12.72 -2.52 -14.61
C ASP A 157 12.36 -3.17 -15.94
N PHE A 158 12.12 -2.36 -16.95
CA PHE A 158 11.80 -2.84 -18.30
C PHE A 158 13.05 -2.71 -19.19
N ALA A 159 13.56 -3.84 -19.65
CA ALA A 159 14.64 -3.86 -20.65
C ALA A 159 14.17 -3.29 -22.00
N ASP A 160 15.13 -2.98 -22.87
CA ASP A 160 14.86 -2.45 -24.21
C ASP A 160 14.01 -3.39 -25.07
N ASP A 161 14.13 -4.70 -24.85
CA ASP A 161 13.33 -5.76 -25.50
C ASP A 161 11.99 -6.02 -24.79
N GLU A 162 11.56 -5.10 -23.93
CA GLU A 162 10.30 -5.14 -23.18
C GLU A 162 10.18 -6.23 -22.10
N ARG A 163 11.24 -7.00 -21.83
CA ARG A 163 11.25 -7.93 -20.70
C ARG A 163 11.26 -7.18 -19.38
N LEU A 164 10.57 -7.73 -18.38
CA LEU A 164 10.66 -7.27 -17.01
C LEU A 164 11.89 -7.90 -16.34
N ILE A 165 12.82 -7.07 -15.91
CA ILE A 165 13.97 -7.46 -15.10
C ILE A 165 13.58 -7.29 -13.65
N PHE A 166 13.60 -8.38 -12.89
CA PHE A 166 13.31 -8.39 -11.46
C PHE A 166 14.60 -8.58 -10.66
N SER A 167 14.86 -7.70 -9.70
CA SER A 167 16.05 -7.71 -8.86
C SER A 167 15.66 -7.71 -7.39
N VAL A 168 16.09 -8.72 -6.65
CA VAL A 168 16.01 -8.72 -5.19
C VAL A 168 17.15 -7.85 -4.65
N LEU A 169 16.80 -6.85 -3.86
CA LEU A 169 17.75 -5.90 -3.27
C LEU A 169 18.12 -6.30 -1.85
N GLN A 170 17.12 -6.67 -1.05
CA GLN A 170 17.32 -7.05 0.33
C GLN A 170 16.24 -8.05 0.77
N ILE A 171 16.64 -8.99 1.62
CA ILE A 171 15.71 -9.86 2.36
C ILE A 171 16.12 -9.77 3.83
N ARG A 172 15.15 -9.48 4.69
CA ARG A 172 15.35 -9.40 6.13
C ARG A 172 14.22 -10.05 6.90
N PRO A 173 14.51 -10.70 8.02
CA PRO A 173 13.47 -11.11 8.97
C PRO A 173 12.75 -9.87 9.49
N ILE A 174 11.43 -9.97 9.63
CA ILE A 174 10.68 -8.97 10.38
C ILE A 174 10.89 -9.31 11.84
N SER A 175 11.83 -8.59 12.51
CA SER A 175 12.01 -8.72 13.94
C SER A 175 10.83 -8.07 14.65
N VAL A 176 10.02 -8.88 15.28
CA VAL A 176 8.90 -8.42 16.13
C VAL A 176 9.39 -8.14 17.55
N ASP A 177 10.70 -8.24 17.78
CA ASP A 177 11.33 -8.24 19.11
C ASP A 177 11.15 -6.96 19.93
N GLY A 178 10.69 -5.87 19.33
CA GLY A 178 10.31 -4.65 20.06
C GLY A 178 8.81 -4.47 20.29
N LEU A 179 7.98 -5.34 19.72
CA LEU A 179 6.53 -5.18 19.68
C LEU A 179 5.75 -6.42 20.16
N ARG A 180 6.42 -7.53 20.49
CA ARG A 180 5.77 -8.62 21.21
C ARG A 180 5.67 -8.21 22.66
N SER A 181 4.50 -7.81 23.10
CA SER A 181 4.16 -8.08 24.48
C SER A 181 4.07 -9.61 24.59
N ASP A 182 4.90 -10.21 25.42
CA ASP A 182 4.75 -11.61 25.80
C ASP A 182 3.45 -11.75 26.61
N ILE A 183 2.31 -11.62 25.90
CA ILE A 183 1.01 -11.88 26.51
C ILE A 183 0.96 -13.38 26.73
N ASP A 184 1.06 -13.78 27.98
CA ASP A 184 0.79 -15.16 28.38
C ASP A 184 -0.72 -15.42 28.24
N TRP A 185 -1.13 -15.89 27.06
CA TRP A 185 -2.53 -16.20 26.75
C TRP A 185 -3.15 -17.21 27.71
N SER A 186 -2.35 -18.01 28.41
CA SER A 186 -2.85 -18.95 29.43
C SER A 186 -3.39 -18.24 30.67
N ARG A 187 -3.00 -16.98 30.90
CA ARG A 187 -3.48 -16.12 31.99
C ARG A 187 -4.61 -15.19 31.60
N VAL A 188 -4.99 -15.15 30.34
CA VAL A 188 -6.10 -14.32 29.88
C VAL A 188 -7.41 -15.05 30.23
N ASP A 189 -8.22 -14.44 31.11
CA ASP A 189 -9.58 -14.92 31.36
C ASP A 189 -10.46 -14.66 30.13
N GLU A 190 -10.62 -15.69 29.32
CA GLU A 190 -11.45 -15.62 28.12
C GLU A 190 -12.92 -15.30 28.42
N ASN A 191 -13.41 -15.65 29.59
CA ASN A 191 -14.80 -15.41 30.01
C ASN A 191 -15.00 -13.96 30.48
N GLY A 192 -13.94 -13.28 30.91
CA GLY A 192 -13.94 -11.87 31.28
C GLY A 192 -13.75 -10.91 30.10
N ALA A 193 -13.47 -11.41 28.90
CA ALA A 193 -13.26 -10.57 27.72
C ALA A 193 -14.56 -9.98 27.18
N TRP A 194 -14.68 -8.66 27.14
CA TRP A 194 -15.84 -7.95 26.59
C TRP A 194 -15.90 -8.01 25.05
N LEU A 195 -14.73 -8.04 24.42
CA LEU A 195 -14.57 -8.14 22.97
C LEU A 195 -13.40 -9.04 22.64
N ARG A 196 -13.54 -9.83 21.58
CA ARG A 196 -12.49 -10.68 21.02
C ARG A 196 -12.40 -10.44 19.53
N SER A 197 -11.18 -10.34 19.03
CA SER A 197 -10.90 -10.26 17.60
C SER A 197 -9.78 -11.24 17.24
N GLY A 198 -9.97 -11.99 16.17
CA GLY A 198 -8.91 -12.81 15.57
C GLY A 198 -7.90 -11.98 14.75
N CYS A 199 -8.16 -10.69 14.58
CA CYS A 199 -7.29 -9.79 13.84
C CYS A 199 -7.24 -8.43 14.57
N ALA A 200 -6.05 -8.03 15.00
CA ALA A 200 -5.80 -6.76 15.66
C ALA A 200 -4.59 -6.06 15.04
N ILE A 201 -4.54 -4.72 15.15
CA ILE A 201 -3.39 -3.94 14.71
C ILE A 201 -2.40 -3.83 15.84
N GLY A 202 -1.19 -4.30 15.57
CA GLY A 202 -0.06 -4.20 16.49
C GLY A 202 -0.18 -5.13 17.69
N PRO A 203 0.94 -5.50 18.27
CA PRO A 203 1.04 -6.18 19.55
C PRO A 203 1.04 -5.13 20.66
N GLY A 204 0.57 -5.50 21.82
CA GLY A 204 0.76 -4.70 23.01
C GLY A 204 -0.43 -4.67 23.95
N GLU A 205 -0.17 -4.11 25.10
CA GLU A 205 -1.15 -3.77 26.11
C GLU A 205 -1.33 -2.26 26.10
N ILE A 206 -2.56 -1.78 25.94
CA ILE A 206 -2.90 -0.36 25.98
C ILE A 206 -3.74 -0.12 27.23
N PRO A 207 -3.16 0.39 28.31
CA PRO A 207 -3.91 0.68 29.54
C PRO A 207 -4.70 1.98 29.39
N GLY A 208 -5.73 2.11 30.22
CA GLY A 208 -6.50 3.36 30.34
C GLY A 208 -7.49 3.61 29.22
N ILE A 209 -7.90 2.59 28.48
CA ILE A 209 -9.04 2.68 27.55
C ILE A 209 -10.30 2.86 28.38
N CYS A 210 -11.04 3.95 28.15
CA CYS A 210 -12.28 4.27 28.84
C CYS A 210 -13.51 3.92 28.04
N ASP A 211 -13.42 3.96 26.72
CA ASP A 211 -14.52 3.76 25.79
C ASP A 211 -14.13 2.82 24.67
N ILE A 212 -15.06 1.98 24.23
CA ILE A 212 -14.90 1.08 23.10
C ILE A 212 -15.99 1.36 22.09
N VAL A 213 -15.62 1.75 20.89
CA VAL A 213 -16.54 1.98 19.78
C VAL A 213 -16.44 0.83 18.79
N TYR A 214 -17.54 0.17 18.54
CA TYR A 214 -17.58 -0.92 17.58
C TYR A 214 -18.86 -0.90 16.73
N LEU A 215 -18.73 -1.38 15.51
CA LEU A 215 -19.85 -1.57 14.61
C LEU A 215 -20.51 -2.93 14.88
N LYS A 216 -21.78 -2.90 15.25
CA LYS A 216 -22.56 -4.14 15.38
C LYS A 216 -22.72 -4.79 14.02
N ARG A 217 -22.23 -6.01 13.88
CA ARG A 217 -22.20 -6.73 12.60
C ARG A 217 -23.61 -6.90 12.02
N GLU A 218 -24.59 -7.14 12.86
CA GLU A 218 -26.00 -7.34 12.49
C GLU A 218 -26.68 -6.05 12.00
N ALA A 219 -26.17 -4.89 12.44
CA ALA A 219 -26.69 -3.57 12.05
C ALA A 219 -25.91 -2.92 10.92
N PHE A 220 -24.88 -3.58 10.39
CA PHE A 220 -24.05 -3.03 9.35
C PHE A 220 -24.79 -3.01 8.00
N ASP A 221 -25.07 -1.81 7.52
CA ASP A 221 -25.65 -1.58 6.19
C ASP A 221 -24.61 -0.97 5.24
N ARG A 222 -24.23 -1.72 4.20
CA ARG A 222 -23.26 -1.26 3.21
C ARG A 222 -23.68 0.03 2.50
N MET A 223 -24.98 0.25 2.34
CA MET A 223 -25.51 1.46 1.69
C MET A 223 -25.33 2.71 2.55
N LYS A 224 -25.16 2.55 3.86
CA LYS A 224 -24.99 3.64 4.83
C LYS A 224 -23.53 3.90 5.22
N THR A 225 -22.57 3.32 4.52
CA THR A 225 -21.13 3.42 4.85
C THR A 225 -20.66 4.88 4.96
N ARG A 226 -21.13 5.77 4.09
CA ARG A 226 -20.76 7.22 4.14
C ARG A 226 -21.33 7.90 5.38
N GLN A 227 -22.56 7.58 5.76
CA GLN A 227 -23.17 8.10 6.98
C GLN A 227 -22.43 7.61 8.22
N MET A 228 -22.14 6.31 8.31
CA MET A 228 -21.36 5.74 9.41
C MET A 228 -19.96 6.35 9.53
N ALA A 229 -19.28 6.58 8.43
CA ALA A 229 -17.97 7.24 8.43
C ALA A 229 -18.06 8.67 9.00
N SER A 230 -19.12 9.41 8.66
CA SER A 230 -19.36 10.75 9.20
C SER A 230 -19.64 10.71 10.71
N GLU A 231 -20.45 9.77 11.18
CA GLU A 231 -20.76 9.58 12.61
C GLU A 231 -19.50 9.22 13.42
N ILE A 232 -18.67 8.30 12.90
CA ILE A 232 -17.38 7.94 13.53
C ILE A 232 -16.45 9.17 13.60
N THR A 233 -16.41 9.97 12.53
CA THR A 233 -15.58 11.20 12.51
C THR A 233 -16.03 12.20 13.57
N ALA A 234 -17.34 12.40 13.70
CA ALA A 234 -17.90 13.28 14.72
C ALA A 234 -17.62 12.77 16.13
N PHE A 235 -17.77 11.46 16.36
CA PHE A 235 -17.44 10.81 17.63
C PHE A 235 -15.96 10.99 17.99
N ASN A 236 -15.05 10.71 17.05
CA ASN A 236 -13.61 10.92 17.25
C ASN A 236 -13.27 12.36 17.65
N ALA A 237 -13.93 13.34 17.03
CA ALA A 237 -13.72 14.75 17.36
C ALA A 237 -14.18 15.07 18.78
N GLU A 238 -15.28 14.47 19.24
CA GLU A 238 -15.80 14.62 20.59
C GLU A 238 -14.87 13.98 21.64
N MET A 239 -14.43 12.73 21.42
CA MET A 239 -13.51 12.02 22.32
C MET A 239 -12.18 12.77 22.48
N ARG A 240 -11.65 13.33 21.40
CA ARG A 240 -10.44 14.17 21.44
C ARG A 240 -10.63 15.44 22.30
N LYS A 241 -11.80 16.10 22.21
CA LYS A 241 -12.12 17.27 23.06
C LYS A 241 -12.19 16.87 24.53
N LEU A 242 -12.75 15.72 24.83
CA LEU A 242 -12.87 15.19 26.19
C LEU A 242 -11.55 14.61 26.73
N LYS A 243 -10.52 14.49 25.90
CA LYS A 243 -9.23 13.84 26.22
C LYS A 243 -9.41 12.41 26.75
N ARG A 244 -10.40 11.69 26.24
CA ARG A 244 -10.66 10.29 26.60
C ARG A 244 -9.94 9.35 25.66
N ASN A 245 -9.36 8.28 26.19
CA ASN A 245 -8.75 7.20 25.42
C ASN A 245 -9.86 6.21 25.02
N TYR A 246 -9.91 5.87 23.72
CA TYR A 246 -10.91 4.98 23.12
C TYR A 246 -10.29 4.12 22.02
#